data_21eadaabf2308677ba016bae9330529a
#
_entry.id   21eadaabf2308677ba016bae9330529a
#
_cell.length_a   1.000
_cell.length_b   1.000
_cell.length_c   1.000
_cell.angle_alpha   90.00
_cell.angle_beta   90.00
_cell.angle_gamma   90.00
#
_symmetry.space_group_name_H-M   'P 1'
#
loop_
_entity.id
_entity.type
_entity.pdbx_description
1 polymer ?
#
loop_
_entity_poly.entity_id
_entity_poly.type
_entity_poly.pdbx_seq_one_letter_code
_entity_poly.pdbx_strand_id
1 'polypeptide(L)'
;SNVNEAFHQTGSSPEGNGPFWSMTEAIAKSEIPPEEIDYINVHGTGTPSNDLSEGLAIRRIFGDKIPPFSSVKAFIGHTLGASEGIEAVYSVLSVYHGFIYPNLNFKEPIEENMLMPETSFREGLPIRNVLSNSFGFGGNDSSILFSTLKEK
;
A
#
# COMPACT_ATOMS: atom_id res chain seq x y z
N SER A 1 8.08 -8.82 0.39
CA SER A 1 7.71 -10.02 1.17
C SER A 1 6.39 -10.58 0.68
N ASN A 2 6.21 -11.86 0.80
CA ASN A 2 4.96 -12.56 0.49
C ASN A 2 4.60 -13.45 1.67
N VAL A 3 3.36 -13.35 2.13
CA VAL A 3 2.78 -14.23 3.15
C VAL A 3 1.50 -14.86 2.62
N ASN A 4 1.07 -15.96 3.22
CA ASN A 4 -0.22 -16.57 2.89
C ASN A 4 -1.12 -16.57 4.13
N GLU A 5 -2.25 -15.88 4.02
CA GLU A 5 -3.30 -15.86 5.03
C GLU A 5 -4.44 -16.81 4.60
N ALA A 6 -4.54 -17.97 5.19
CA ALA A 6 -5.57 -18.95 4.87
C ALA A 6 -6.93 -18.59 5.51
N PHE A 7 -7.39 -17.34 5.37
CA PHE A 7 -8.67 -16.89 5.94
C PHE A 7 -9.86 -17.25 5.04
N HIS A 8 -9.83 -16.84 3.77
CA HIS A 8 -10.91 -17.04 2.82
C HIS A 8 -10.38 -17.16 1.39
N GLN A 9 -11.13 -17.80 0.49
CA GLN A 9 -10.70 -17.99 -0.90
C GLN A 9 -10.58 -16.70 -1.70
N THR A 10 -11.38 -15.69 -1.40
CA THR A 10 -11.50 -14.45 -2.18
C THR A 10 -11.52 -13.19 -1.32
N GLY A 11 -11.14 -13.27 -0.05
CA GLY A 11 -11.17 -12.10 0.85
C GLY A 11 -10.07 -12.15 1.89
N SER A 12 -9.60 -10.98 2.29
CA SER A 12 -8.68 -10.79 3.41
C SER A 12 -9.41 -10.89 4.75
N SER A 13 -8.69 -11.16 5.83
CA SER A 13 -9.27 -11.17 7.17
C SER A 13 -9.81 -9.79 7.55
N PRO A 14 -10.95 -9.72 8.26
CA PRO A 14 -11.50 -8.44 8.71
C PRO A 14 -10.53 -7.65 9.60
N GLU A 15 -9.63 -8.33 10.31
CA GLU A 15 -8.63 -7.73 11.19
C GLU A 15 -7.37 -7.28 10.45
N GLY A 16 -7.24 -7.57 9.15
CA GLY A 16 -6.10 -7.20 8.32
C GLY A 16 -4.82 -7.95 8.66
N ASN A 17 -4.89 -9.23 9.03
CA ASN A 17 -3.72 -9.98 9.47
C ASN A 17 -2.74 -10.26 8.33
N GLY A 18 -3.20 -10.72 7.17
CA GLY A 18 -2.36 -10.96 6.01
C GLY A 18 -1.65 -9.68 5.52
N PRO A 19 -2.39 -8.60 5.23
CA PRO A 19 -1.80 -7.29 4.96
C PRO A 19 -0.79 -6.82 6.01
N PHE A 20 -1.11 -6.98 7.30
CA PHE A 20 -0.21 -6.60 8.38
C PHE A 20 1.10 -7.40 8.34
N TRP A 21 1.04 -8.70 8.19
CA TRP A 21 2.24 -9.55 8.16
C TRP A 21 3.10 -9.27 6.93
N SER A 22 2.50 -9.13 5.74
CA SER A 22 3.26 -8.87 4.51
C SER A 22 4.00 -7.53 4.57
N MET A 23 3.34 -6.48 5.02
CA MET A 23 3.95 -5.15 5.22
C MET A 23 5.03 -5.17 6.29
N THR A 24 4.74 -5.77 7.45
CA THR A 24 5.71 -5.84 8.57
C THR A 24 6.97 -6.59 8.17
N GLU A 25 6.84 -7.72 7.45
CA GLU A 25 7.99 -8.46 6.95
C GLU A 25 8.78 -7.69 5.87
N ALA A 26 8.09 -6.98 4.97
CA ALA A 26 8.76 -6.17 3.95
C ALA A 26 9.60 -5.05 4.61
N ILE A 27 9.03 -4.36 5.59
CA ILE A 27 9.70 -3.32 6.38
C ILE A 27 10.90 -3.92 7.13
N ALA A 28 10.71 -5.02 7.86
CA ALA A 28 11.79 -5.66 8.62
C ALA A 28 12.96 -6.11 7.74
N LYS A 29 12.66 -6.68 6.56
CA LYS A 29 13.69 -7.13 5.60
C LYS A 29 14.42 -5.99 4.90
N SER A 30 13.83 -4.82 4.81
CA SER A 30 14.44 -3.64 4.18
C SER A 30 15.43 -2.93 5.10
N GLU A 31 15.40 -3.19 6.40
CA GLU A 31 16.14 -2.45 7.44
C GLU A 31 15.82 -0.94 7.44
N ILE A 32 14.68 -0.54 6.86
CA ILE A 32 14.16 0.83 6.85
C ILE A 32 13.06 0.92 7.90
N PRO A 33 13.17 1.82 8.88
CA PRO A 33 12.13 1.96 9.90
C PRO A 33 10.83 2.51 9.32
N PRO A 34 9.66 2.18 9.88
CA PRO A 34 8.36 2.61 9.35
C PRO A 34 8.24 4.14 9.15
N GLU A 35 8.84 4.92 10.01
CA GLU A 35 8.83 6.40 9.98
C GLU A 35 9.63 7.00 8.81
N GLU A 36 10.43 6.20 8.11
CA GLU A 36 11.16 6.61 6.89
C GLU A 36 10.41 6.21 5.61
N ILE A 37 9.23 5.61 5.69
CA ILE A 37 8.38 5.35 4.54
C ILE A 37 7.66 6.64 4.14
N ASP A 38 7.91 7.11 2.92
CA ASP A 38 7.42 8.41 2.44
C ASP A 38 6.05 8.29 1.76
N TYR A 39 5.69 7.11 1.23
CA TYR A 39 4.44 6.89 0.53
C TYR A 39 4.06 5.40 0.52
N ILE A 40 2.75 5.12 0.57
CA ILE A 40 2.21 3.77 0.40
C ILE A 40 1.34 3.73 -0.86
N ASN A 41 1.74 2.91 -1.83
CA ASN A 41 0.89 2.53 -2.95
C ASN A 41 0.06 1.33 -2.52
N VAL A 42 -1.17 1.61 -2.08
CA VAL A 42 -2.05 0.59 -1.48
C VAL A 42 -2.66 -0.33 -2.53
N HIS A 43 -2.99 -1.56 -2.15
CA HIS A 43 -3.76 -2.45 -2.99
C HIS A 43 -5.11 -1.81 -3.38
N GLY A 44 -5.85 -1.30 -2.41
CA GLY A 44 -6.95 -0.34 -2.60
C GLY A 44 -7.89 -0.66 -3.75
N THR A 45 -8.61 -1.78 -3.66
CA THR A 45 -9.52 -2.25 -4.72
C THR A 45 -10.83 -1.47 -4.80
N GLY A 46 -11.13 -0.63 -3.81
CA GLY A 46 -12.41 0.06 -3.68
C GLY A 46 -13.54 -0.87 -3.18
N THR A 47 -13.20 -2.02 -2.62
CA THR A 47 -14.16 -2.94 -2.01
C THR A 47 -14.14 -2.81 -0.49
N PRO A 48 -15.31 -2.81 0.20
CA PRO A 48 -15.36 -2.60 1.64
C PRO A 48 -14.46 -3.55 2.44
N SER A 49 -14.43 -4.83 2.08
CA SER A 49 -13.64 -5.84 2.79
C SER A 49 -12.14 -5.64 2.65
N ASN A 50 -11.64 -5.38 1.43
CA ASN A 50 -10.23 -5.13 1.22
C ASN A 50 -9.78 -3.84 1.89
N ASP A 51 -10.50 -2.75 1.63
CA ASP A 51 -10.08 -1.42 2.08
C ASP A 51 -10.14 -1.29 3.61
N LEU A 52 -11.08 -1.99 4.26
CA LEU A 52 -11.10 -2.10 5.72
C LEU A 52 -9.90 -2.90 6.23
N SER A 53 -9.67 -4.10 5.68
CA SER A 53 -8.58 -4.99 6.09
C SER A 53 -7.21 -4.32 5.94
N GLU A 54 -6.93 -3.75 4.78
CA GLU A 54 -5.68 -3.03 4.50
C GLU A 54 -5.53 -1.79 5.39
N GLY A 55 -6.60 -0.99 5.54
CA GLY A 55 -6.58 0.21 6.37
C GLY A 55 -6.31 -0.08 7.83
N LEU A 56 -6.90 -1.15 8.39
CA LEU A 56 -6.61 -1.59 9.77
C LEU A 56 -5.15 -2.05 9.92
N ALA A 57 -4.61 -2.76 8.94
CA ALA A 57 -3.21 -3.18 8.93
C ALA A 57 -2.25 -1.97 8.90
N ILE A 58 -2.52 -0.98 8.04
CA ILE A 58 -1.75 0.28 7.98
C ILE A 58 -1.78 0.98 9.34
N ARG A 59 -2.95 1.12 9.95
CA ARG A 59 -3.07 1.77 11.25
C ARG A 59 -2.32 1.02 12.36
N ARG A 60 -2.33 -0.32 12.33
CA ARG A 60 -1.56 -1.16 13.29
C ARG A 60 -0.06 -0.95 13.19
N ILE A 61 0.47 -0.69 11.98
CA ILE A 61 1.91 -0.50 11.76
C ILE A 61 2.34 0.93 12.08
N PHE A 62 1.60 1.93 11.57
CA PHE A 62 2.02 3.33 11.58
C PHE A 62 1.38 4.16 12.69
N GLY A 63 0.35 3.63 13.39
CA GLY A 63 -0.37 4.37 14.44
C GLY A 63 -1.01 5.64 13.90
N ASP A 64 -0.66 6.78 14.49
CA ASP A 64 -1.16 8.10 14.08
C ASP A 64 -0.26 8.80 13.04
N LYS A 65 0.91 8.20 12.73
CA LYS A 65 1.89 8.77 11.78
C LYS A 65 1.87 8.03 10.45
N ILE A 66 0.69 7.91 9.86
CA ILE A 66 0.50 7.20 8.60
C ILE A 66 1.10 8.03 7.46
N PRO A 67 1.99 7.45 6.62
CA PRO A 67 2.45 8.12 5.40
C PRO A 67 1.30 8.44 4.46
N PRO A 68 1.43 9.43 3.56
CA PRO A 68 0.51 9.58 2.45
C PRO A 68 0.31 8.25 1.73
N PHE A 69 -0.92 7.94 1.33
CA PHE A 69 -1.22 6.70 0.60
C PHE A 69 -2.29 6.93 -0.45
N SER A 70 -2.24 6.14 -1.52
CA SER A 70 -3.29 6.12 -2.53
C SER A 70 -3.23 4.84 -3.35
N SER A 71 -4.31 4.55 -4.10
CA SER A 71 -4.36 3.47 -5.07
C SER A 71 -4.36 4.01 -6.50
N VAL A 72 -3.53 3.43 -7.35
CA VAL A 72 -3.53 3.76 -8.79
C VAL A 72 -4.61 3.01 -9.57
N LYS A 73 -5.33 2.10 -8.95
CA LYS A 73 -6.37 1.28 -9.61
C LYS A 73 -7.50 2.09 -10.24
N ALA A 74 -7.78 3.29 -9.71
CA ALA A 74 -8.79 4.16 -10.32
C ALA A 74 -8.38 4.72 -11.69
N PHE A 75 -7.07 4.72 -12.01
CA PHE A 75 -6.55 5.11 -13.33
C PHE A 75 -6.50 3.95 -14.32
N ILE A 76 -6.09 2.77 -13.85
CA ILE A 76 -5.71 1.65 -14.71
C ILE A 76 -6.64 0.43 -14.61
N GLY A 77 -7.58 0.45 -13.67
CA GLY A 77 -8.38 -0.72 -13.32
C GLY A 77 -7.62 -1.73 -12.48
N HIS A 78 -8.32 -2.78 -12.05
CA HIS A 78 -7.70 -3.91 -11.36
C HIS A 78 -7.22 -4.94 -12.40
N THR A 79 -5.92 -4.98 -12.64
CA THR A 79 -5.30 -5.80 -13.71
C THR A 79 -5.01 -7.25 -13.27
N LEU A 80 -5.63 -7.70 -12.18
CA LEU A 80 -5.52 -9.07 -11.64
C LEU A 80 -4.06 -9.49 -11.40
N GLY A 81 -3.60 -10.55 -12.03
CA GLY A 81 -2.23 -11.06 -11.86
C GLY A 81 -1.13 -10.11 -12.34
N ALA A 82 -1.44 -9.08 -13.14
CA ALA A 82 -0.48 -8.06 -13.54
C ALA A 82 -0.44 -6.85 -12.57
N SER A 83 -1.33 -6.82 -11.58
CA SER A 83 -1.54 -5.65 -10.70
C SER A 83 -0.26 -5.24 -9.98
N GLU A 84 0.38 -6.18 -9.31
CA GLU A 84 1.60 -5.95 -8.55
C GLU A 84 2.74 -5.40 -9.44
N GLY A 85 2.92 -5.96 -10.64
CA GLY A 85 3.94 -5.51 -11.58
C GLY A 85 3.72 -4.08 -12.07
N ILE A 86 2.47 -3.71 -12.36
CA ILE A 86 2.11 -2.36 -12.78
C ILE A 86 2.25 -1.38 -11.60
N GLU A 87 1.77 -1.74 -10.43
CA GLU A 87 1.88 -0.93 -9.22
C GLU A 87 3.34 -0.74 -8.79
N ALA A 88 4.20 -1.74 -9.01
CA ALA A 88 5.64 -1.61 -8.83
C ALA A 88 6.24 -0.53 -9.73
N VAL A 89 5.84 -0.45 -11.02
CA VAL A 89 6.28 0.60 -11.93
C VAL A 89 5.88 1.98 -11.41
N TYR A 90 4.62 2.17 -10.99
CA TYR A 90 4.17 3.43 -10.39
C TYR A 90 4.96 3.80 -9.13
N SER A 91 5.27 2.82 -8.28
CA SER A 91 6.07 3.03 -7.08
C SER A 91 7.51 3.45 -7.40
N VAL A 92 8.12 2.83 -8.40
CA VAL A 92 9.46 3.24 -8.89
C VAL A 92 9.43 4.66 -9.47
N LEU A 93 8.39 5.02 -10.23
CA LEU A 93 8.22 6.38 -10.75
C LEU A 93 8.01 7.40 -9.63
N SER A 94 7.30 7.02 -8.55
CA SER A 94 7.17 7.88 -7.37
C SER A 94 8.54 8.18 -6.74
N VAL A 95 9.38 7.16 -6.56
CA VAL A 95 10.75 7.34 -6.04
C VAL A 95 11.60 8.18 -6.99
N TYR A 96 11.52 7.91 -8.30
CA TYR A 96 12.38 8.56 -9.30
C TYR A 96 12.04 10.03 -9.53
N HIS A 97 10.75 10.36 -9.55
CA HIS A 97 10.28 11.72 -9.87
C HIS A 97 9.81 12.53 -8.66
N GLY A 98 9.69 11.93 -7.48
CA GLY A 98 9.12 12.59 -6.31
C GLY A 98 7.60 12.83 -6.45
N PHE A 99 6.86 11.86 -6.97
CA PHE A 99 5.41 11.95 -7.19
C PHE A 99 4.61 11.16 -6.14
N ILE A 100 3.46 11.72 -5.76
CA ILE A 100 2.37 10.96 -5.14
C ILE A 100 1.16 11.06 -6.06
N TYR A 101 0.64 9.92 -6.47
CA TYR A 101 -0.54 9.84 -7.32
C TYR A 101 -1.81 10.04 -6.50
N PRO A 102 -2.82 10.76 -7.03
CA PRO A 102 -4.07 10.95 -6.29
C PRO A 102 -4.90 9.67 -6.26
N ASN A 103 -5.60 9.46 -5.17
CA ASN A 103 -6.67 8.46 -5.08
C ASN A 103 -7.94 9.04 -5.70
N LEU A 104 -8.26 8.64 -6.93
CA LEU A 104 -9.46 9.13 -7.61
C LEU A 104 -10.73 8.53 -7.00
N ASN A 105 -11.84 9.25 -7.17
CA ASN A 105 -13.19 8.84 -6.79
C ASN A 105 -13.40 8.63 -5.27
N PHE A 106 -12.49 9.09 -4.42
CA PHE A 106 -12.68 9.06 -2.98
C PHE A 106 -13.85 9.96 -2.57
N LYS A 107 -14.73 9.48 -1.70
CA LYS A 107 -15.89 10.21 -1.20
C LYS A 107 -15.84 10.40 0.30
N GLU A 108 -15.68 9.32 1.04
CA GLU A 108 -15.72 9.32 2.49
C GLU A 108 -14.85 8.19 3.06
N PRO A 109 -14.25 8.37 4.23
CA PRO A 109 -13.46 7.34 4.88
C PRO A 109 -14.36 6.21 5.41
N ILE A 110 -13.76 5.03 5.55
CA ILE A 110 -14.39 3.91 6.27
C ILE A 110 -14.40 4.27 7.76
N GLU A 111 -15.58 4.18 8.40
CA GLU A 111 -15.80 4.61 9.78
C GLU A 111 -14.86 3.93 10.78
N GLU A 112 -14.57 2.64 10.58
CA GLU A 112 -13.77 1.83 11.50
C GLU A 112 -12.27 2.22 11.51
N ASN A 113 -11.76 2.82 10.44
CA ASN A 113 -10.36 3.20 10.35
C ASN A 113 -10.11 4.69 10.13
N MET A 114 -11.10 5.43 9.63
CA MET A 114 -11.05 6.89 9.39
C MET A 114 -9.82 7.34 8.59
N LEU A 115 -9.35 6.52 7.63
CA LEU A 115 -8.18 6.85 6.83
C LEU A 115 -8.55 7.72 5.63
N MET A 116 -7.74 8.75 5.42
CA MET A 116 -7.89 9.71 4.32
C MET A 116 -6.75 9.52 3.33
N PRO A 117 -7.00 8.99 2.12
CA PRO A 117 -5.97 8.88 1.10
C PRO A 117 -5.58 10.25 0.55
N GLU A 118 -4.40 10.34 -0.06
CA GLU A 118 -4.02 11.53 -0.83
C GLU A 118 -4.91 11.64 -2.07
N THR A 119 -5.63 12.74 -2.20
CA THR A 119 -6.58 12.95 -3.31
C THR A 119 -6.08 13.93 -4.37
N SER A 120 -4.91 14.50 -4.17
CA SER A 120 -4.27 15.46 -5.08
C SER A 120 -2.96 14.90 -5.63
N PHE A 121 -2.68 15.15 -6.91
CA PHE A 121 -1.34 14.86 -7.43
C PHE A 121 -0.31 15.78 -6.79
N ARG A 122 0.73 15.19 -6.26
CA ARG A 122 1.82 15.95 -5.64
C ARG A 122 3.13 15.61 -6.34
N GLU A 123 3.96 16.64 -6.55
CA GLU A 123 5.25 16.52 -7.23
C GLU A 123 6.35 17.29 -6.49
N GLY A 124 7.60 17.03 -6.86
CA GLY A 124 8.75 17.70 -6.25
C GLY A 124 8.98 17.32 -4.78
N LEU A 125 8.50 16.16 -4.38
CA LEU A 125 8.64 15.65 -3.01
C LEU A 125 9.93 14.83 -2.87
N PRO A 126 10.58 14.84 -1.70
CA PRO A 126 11.76 14.03 -1.43
C PRO A 126 11.37 12.56 -1.13
N ILE A 127 10.67 11.90 -2.06
CA ILE A 127 10.24 10.49 -1.92
C ILE A 127 11.45 9.60 -2.10
N ARG A 128 11.82 8.88 -1.05
CA ARG A 128 12.93 7.93 -1.05
C ARG A 128 12.49 6.49 -0.87
N ASN A 129 11.43 6.27 -0.11
CA ASN A 129 10.97 4.95 0.28
C ASN A 129 9.46 4.82 0.02
N VAL A 130 9.07 3.89 -0.84
CA VAL A 130 7.67 3.61 -1.19
C VAL A 130 7.36 2.16 -0.88
N LEU A 131 6.34 1.94 -0.07
CA LEU A 131 5.79 0.61 0.19
C LEU A 131 4.64 0.35 -0.79
N SER A 132 4.72 -0.73 -1.55
CA SER A 132 3.69 -1.15 -2.51
C SER A 132 3.04 -2.45 -2.05
N ASN A 133 1.71 -2.49 -1.99
CA ASN A 133 0.93 -3.62 -1.51
C ASN A 133 0.13 -4.27 -2.63
N SER A 134 0.09 -5.60 -2.65
CA SER A 134 -0.78 -6.37 -3.53
C SER A 134 -1.31 -7.59 -2.80
N PHE A 135 -2.64 -7.68 -2.67
CA PHE A 135 -3.31 -8.75 -1.94
C PHE A 135 -4.19 -9.56 -2.88
N GLY A 136 -3.88 -10.83 -2.98
CA GLY A 136 -4.48 -11.73 -3.96
C GLY A 136 -5.46 -12.72 -3.33
N PHE A 137 -6.34 -13.26 -4.17
CA PHE A 137 -7.22 -14.34 -3.78
C PHE A 137 -6.42 -15.55 -3.26
N GLY A 138 -7.01 -16.28 -2.32
CA GLY A 138 -6.34 -17.36 -1.63
C GLY A 138 -5.40 -16.91 -0.52
N GLY A 139 -5.43 -15.61 -0.17
CA GLY A 139 -4.63 -15.04 0.92
C GLY A 139 -3.16 -14.85 0.56
N ASN A 140 -2.83 -14.70 -0.72
CA ASN A 140 -1.48 -14.37 -1.16
C ASN A 140 -1.24 -12.88 -1.03
N ASP A 141 -0.70 -12.46 0.11
CA ASP A 141 -0.46 -11.08 0.43
C ASP A 141 1.02 -10.73 0.23
N SER A 142 1.28 -9.76 -0.63
CA SER A 142 2.61 -9.31 -1.01
C SER A 142 2.81 -7.83 -0.69
N SER A 143 3.98 -7.49 -0.16
CA SER A 143 4.41 -6.12 0.01
C SER A 143 5.86 -5.97 -0.40
N ILE A 144 6.16 -4.92 -1.19
CA ILE A 144 7.49 -4.61 -1.71
C ILE A 144 7.84 -3.19 -1.30
N LEU A 145 9.05 -3.00 -0.80
CA LEU A 145 9.58 -1.68 -0.50
C LEU A 145 10.60 -1.29 -1.58
N PHE A 146 10.34 -0.17 -2.24
CA PHE A 146 11.21 0.46 -3.22
C PHE A 146 11.93 1.64 -2.59
N SER A 147 13.25 1.71 -2.76
CA SER A 147 14.06 2.78 -2.18
C SER A 147 15.05 3.35 -3.17
N THR A 148 15.43 4.61 -2.97
CA THR A 148 16.60 5.18 -3.63
C THR A 148 17.86 4.44 -3.18
N LEU A 149 18.82 4.31 -4.08
CA LEU A 149 20.16 3.83 -3.70
C LEU A 149 20.78 4.83 -2.71
N LYS A 150 21.26 4.33 -1.57
CA LYS A 150 22.11 5.13 -0.69
C LYS A 150 23.41 5.43 -1.47
N GLU A 151 23.71 6.70 -1.69
CA GLU A 151 25.04 7.09 -2.14
C GLU A 151 26.04 6.60 -1.09
N LYS A 152 27.08 5.89 -1.56
CA LYS A 152 28.16 5.37 -0.71
C LYS A 152 29.10 6.47 -0.33
#